data_d8772f1c7e9835bd3a309e28305b809b
#
_entry.id   d8772f1c7e9835bd3a309e28305b809b
#
_cell.length_a   1.000
_cell.length_b   1.000
_cell.length_c   1.000
_cell.angle_alpha   90.00
_cell.angle_beta   90.00
_cell.angle_gamma   90.00
#
_symmetry.space_group_name_H-M   'P 1'
#
loop_
_entity.id
_entity.type
_entity.pdbx_description
1 polymer ?
#
loop_
_entity_poly.entity_id
_entity_poly.type
_entity_poly.pdbx_seq_one_letter_code
_entity_poly.pdbx_strand_id
1 'polypeptide(L)'
;MSIEDCQFGYRDSLFKRAGQDKYIIVLVNLRLSLKPNISIKYPALKNYLMNLHTQLKMKHGQSFEKYLTPKMISDIVCSIRRSKLPDPLNSPNIGSFFKNPIVKSENLLSLKKLYPDIVSYNLCDENMKISAGYLIEKAGWKGYKKNGVGVDDRQALVLVN
;
A
#
# COMPACT_ATOMS: atom_id res chain seq x y z
N MET A 1 7.60 -24.69 6.93
CA MET A 1 8.04 -24.23 5.61
C MET A 1 8.98 -23.05 5.81
N SER A 2 10.07 -22.99 5.07
CA SER A 2 10.99 -21.87 5.05
C SER A 2 10.38 -20.69 4.27
N ILE A 3 11.04 -19.53 4.29
CA ILE A 3 10.62 -18.37 3.51
C ILE A 3 10.78 -18.63 2.00
N GLU A 4 11.80 -19.39 1.60
CA GLU A 4 12.09 -19.79 0.23
C GLU A 4 11.00 -20.73 -0.31
N ASP A 5 10.59 -21.72 0.52
CA ASP A 5 9.52 -22.65 0.17
C ASP A 5 8.18 -21.94 -0.06
N CYS A 6 7.92 -20.84 0.66
CA CYS A 6 6.71 -20.05 0.51
C CYS A 6 6.64 -19.28 -0.82
N GLN A 7 7.76 -19.09 -1.52
CA GLN A 7 7.86 -18.43 -2.83
C GLN A 7 7.11 -17.09 -2.88
N PHE A 8 7.34 -16.21 -1.87
CA PHE A 8 6.66 -14.93 -1.79
C PHE A 8 6.98 -14.01 -2.97
N GLY A 9 5.96 -13.38 -3.51
CA GLY A 9 6.03 -12.37 -4.55
C GLY A 9 5.05 -11.22 -4.32
N TYR A 10 4.94 -10.31 -5.29
CA TYR A 10 3.98 -9.20 -5.19
C TYR A 10 2.54 -9.70 -5.15
N ARG A 11 1.95 -9.70 -3.96
CA ARG A 11 0.61 -10.24 -3.66
C ARG A 11 0.45 -11.68 -4.16
N ASP A 12 1.51 -12.46 -4.08
CA ASP A 12 1.60 -13.83 -4.55
C ASP A 12 2.43 -14.70 -3.61
N SER A 13 2.19 -16.01 -3.64
CA SER A 13 2.93 -17.01 -2.88
C SER A 13 2.60 -18.41 -3.38
N LEU A 14 3.33 -19.41 -2.89
CA LEU A 14 2.98 -20.83 -3.10
C LEU A 14 1.49 -21.09 -2.76
N PHE A 15 1.00 -20.53 -1.66
CA PHE A 15 -0.39 -20.72 -1.16
C PHE A 15 -1.47 -20.19 -2.11
N LYS A 16 -1.13 -19.30 -3.02
CA LYS A 16 -2.03 -18.75 -4.05
C LYS A 16 -1.91 -19.42 -5.41
N ARG A 17 -0.98 -20.36 -5.55
CA ARG A 17 -0.68 -21.10 -6.78
C ARG A 17 -0.81 -22.61 -6.55
N ALA A 18 0.29 -23.35 -6.66
CA ALA A 18 0.31 -24.81 -6.55
C ALA A 18 -0.08 -25.36 -5.16
N GLY A 19 -0.03 -24.52 -4.13
CA GLY A 19 -0.45 -24.83 -2.75
C GLY A 19 -1.88 -24.39 -2.41
N GLN A 20 -2.62 -23.82 -3.36
CA GLN A 20 -4.02 -23.50 -3.16
C GLN A 20 -4.80 -24.77 -2.83
N ASP A 21 -5.68 -24.67 -1.83
CA ASP A 21 -6.51 -25.76 -1.31
C ASP A 21 -5.73 -26.97 -0.73
N LYS A 22 -4.39 -26.90 -0.63
CA LYS A 22 -3.54 -27.94 -0.04
C LYS A 22 -3.06 -27.65 1.37
N TYR A 23 -3.02 -26.37 1.76
CA TYR A 23 -2.46 -25.91 3.02
C TYR A 23 -3.40 -25.00 3.77
N ILE A 24 -3.41 -25.16 5.08
CA ILE A 24 -4.01 -24.21 6.02
C ILE A 24 -2.86 -23.59 6.82
N ILE A 25 -2.73 -22.27 6.79
CA ILE A 25 -1.71 -21.56 7.58
C ILE A 25 -2.22 -21.43 9.01
N VAL A 26 -1.62 -22.21 9.92
CA VAL A 26 -2.01 -22.26 11.34
C VAL A 26 -1.21 -21.25 12.16
N LEU A 27 0.08 -21.03 11.80
CA LEU A 27 0.99 -20.19 12.58
C LEU A 27 2.02 -19.53 11.66
N VAL A 28 2.40 -18.31 12.00
CA VAL A 28 3.51 -17.58 11.37
C VAL A 28 4.49 -17.15 12.45
N ASN A 29 5.75 -17.57 12.34
CA ASN A 29 6.84 -17.11 13.20
C ASN A 29 7.61 -15.98 12.53
N LEU A 30 7.77 -14.85 13.23
CA LEU A 30 8.51 -13.70 12.75
C LEU A 30 9.80 -13.54 13.57
N ARG A 31 10.94 -13.43 12.90
CA ARG A 31 12.21 -13.03 13.53
C ARG A 31 12.32 -11.51 13.49
N LEU A 32 12.32 -10.89 14.67
CA LEU A 32 12.44 -9.44 14.81
C LEU A 32 13.81 -9.08 15.36
N SER A 33 14.33 -7.92 14.95
CA SER A 33 15.57 -7.36 15.51
C SER A 33 15.30 -6.68 16.85
N LEU A 34 16.18 -6.90 17.83
CA LEU A 34 16.16 -6.15 19.09
C LEU A 34 16.65 -4.70 18.90
N LYS A 35 17.47 -4.46 17.88
CA LYS A 35 17.90 -3.10 17.51
C LYS A 35 16.98 -2.56 16.44
N PRO A 36 16.24 -1.47 16.70
CA PRO A 36 15.32 -0.92 15.72
C PRO A 36 16.07 -0.39 14.49
N ASN A 37 15.57 -0.75 13.30
CA ASN A 37 16.00 -0.17 12.04
C ASN A 37 14.80 0.58 11.43
N ILE A 38 14.73 1.87 11.70
CA ILE A 38 13.60 2.70 11.27
C ILE A 38 13.75 3.08 9.80
N SER A 39 12.77 2.73 8.99
CA SER A 39 12.70 3.10 7.58
C SER A 39 11.54 4.07 7.34
N ILE A 40 11.86 5.24 6.81
CA ILE A 40 10.88 6.27 6.42
C ILE A 40 10.66 6.32 4.90
N LYS A 41 11.00 5.25 4.18
CA LYS A 41 10.87 5.18 2.71
C LYS A 41 9.42 5.20 2.23
N TYR A 42 8.46 4.88 3.10
CA TYR A 42 7.04 4.94 2.75
C TYR A 42 6.60 6.40 2.56
N PRO A 43 6.15 6.81 1.33
CA PRO A 43 5.92 8.21 1.00
C PRO A 43 4.94 8.92 1.94
N ALA A 44 3.84 8.26 2.33
CA ALA A 44 2.85 8.86 3.22
C ALA A 44 3.43 9.11 4.62
N LEU A 45 4.28 8.21 5.13
CA LEU A 45 4.99 8.40 6.39
C LEU A 45 5.98 9.55 6.30
N LYS A 46 6.77 9.59 5.22
CA LYS A 46 7.72 10.68 4.96
C LYS A 46 7.02 12.04 4.95
N ASN A 47 5.93 12.16 4.18
CA ASN A 47 5.16 13.40 4.10
C ASN A 47 4.57 13.81 5.46
N TYR A 48 4.03 12.86 6.22
CA TYR A 48 3.52 13.11 7.56
C TYR A 48 4.61 13.66 8.48
N LEU A 49 5.78 13.04 8.49
CA LEU A 49 6.92 13.45 9.31
C LEU A 49 7.46 14.82 8.90
N MET A 50 7.51 15.13 7.60
CA MET A 50 7.91 16.45 7.09
C MET A 50 6.94 17.53 7.56
N ASN A 51 5.63 17.28 7.48
CA ASN A 51 4.61 18.21 7.96
C ASN A 51 4.72 18.44 9.47
N LEU A 52 4.93 17.37 10.24
CA LEU A 52 5.13 17.46 11.69
C LEU A 52 6.39 18.28 12.04
N HIS A 53 7.49 18.05 11.33
CA HIS A 53 8.73 18.83 11.49
C HIS A 53 8.50 20.32 11.25
N THR A 54 7.74 20.67 10.20
CA THR A 54 7.39 22.06 9.87
C THR A 54 6.49 22.68 10.96
N GLN A 55 5.48 21.94 11.43
CA GLN A 55 4.56 22.41 12.49
C GLN A 55 5.28 22.68 13.82
N LEU A 56 6.25 21.82 14.16
CA LEU A 56 7.04 21.98 15.39
C LEU A 56 8.09 23.08 15.31
N LYS A 57 8.19 23.81 14.18
CA LYS A 57 9.18 24.88 13.94
C LYS A 57 10.61 24.45 14.30
N MET A 58 10.96 23.20 14.09
CA MET A 58 12.31 22.69 14.35
C MET A 58 13.32 23.40 13.43
N LYS A 59 14.47 23.80 13.99
CA LYS A 59 15.53 24.48 13.21
C LYS A 59 15.99 23.62 12.05
N HIS A 60 16.18 24.22 10.87
CA HIS A 60 16.81 23.57 9.73
C HIS A 60 18.15 22.93 10.15
N GLY A 61 18.33 21.65 9.82
CA GLY A 61 19.57 20.91 10.12
C GLY A 61 19.51 19.99 11.34
N GLN A 62 18.47 20.04 12.17
CA GLN A 62 18.30 19.03 13.21
C GLN A 62 17.70 17.75 12.60
N SER A 63 18.47 16.67 12.63
CA SER A 63 18.01 15.35 12.20
C SER A 63 16.93 14.83 13.16
N PHE A 64 15.68 15.07 12.81
CA PHE A 64 14.50 14.56 13.51
C PHE A 64 14.51 13.03 13.61
N GLU A 65 15.14 12.36 12.65
CA GLU A 65 15.20 10.91 12.55
C GLU A 65 15.81 10.23 13.79
N LYS A 66 16.74 10.90 14.49
CA LYS A 66 17.38 10.38 15.70
C LYS A 66 16.42 10.19 16.88
N TYR A 67 15.30 10.86 16.87
CA TYR A 67 14.30 10.82 17.95
C TYR A 67 13.13 9.87 17.66
N LEU A 68 13.10 9.30 16.46
CA LEU A 68 12.03 8.36 16.09
C LEU A 68 12.20 7.04 16.84
N THR A 69 11.11 6.59 17.44
CA THR A 69 11.02 5.25 18.05
C THR A 69 10.12 4.36 17.21
N PRO A 70 10.27 3.02 17.28
CA PRO A 70 9.34 2.10 16.62
C PRO A 70 7.88 2.34 17.00
N LYS A 71 7.63 2.70 18.27
CA LYS A 71 6.27 3.03 18.74
C LYS A 71 5.72 4.26 18.02
N MET A 72 6.49 5.34 17.93
CA MET A 72 6.06 6.55 17.21
C MET A 72 5.75 6.25 15.75
N ILE A 73 6.59 5.47 15.08
CA ILE A 73 6.34 5.06 13.69
C ILE A 73 5.04 4.25 13.58
N SER A 74 4.84 3.30 14.48
CA SER A 74 3.60 2.50 14.53
C SER A 74 2.37 3.38 14.72
N ASP A 75 2.39 4.30 15.68
CA ASP A 75 1.28 5.20 15.97
C ASP A 75 0.95 6.11 14.76
N ILE A 76 1.98 6.65 14.10
CA ILE A 76 1.84 7.46 12.88
C ILE A 76 1.25 6.62 11.74
N VAL A 77 1.78 5.42 11.49
CA VAL A 77 1.26 4.53 10.44
C VAL A 77 -0.19 4.14 10.72
N CYS A 78 -0.55 3.85 11.97
CA CYS A 78 -1.93 3.58 12.36
C CYS A 78 -2.83 4.79 12.09
N SER A 79 -2.38 6.01 12.41
CA SER A 79 -3.12 7.26 12.13
C SER A 79 -3.34 7.45 10.61
N ILE A 80 -2.28 7.30 9.81
CA ILE A 80 -2.36 7.38 8.35
C ILE A 80 -3.34 6.34 7.79
N ARG A 81 -3.30 5.11 8.30
CA ARG A 81 -4.21 4.04 7.85
C ARG A 81 -5.66 4.35 8.21
N ARG A 82 -5.94 4.79 9.43
CA ARG A 82 -7.30 5.17 9.86
C ARG A 82 -7.88 6.32 9.03
N SER A 83 -7.06 7.28 8.62
CA SER A 83 -7.52 8.39 7.76
C SER A 83 -7.82 7.96 6.32
N LYS A 84 -7.19 6.87 5.84
CA LYS A 84 -7.29 6.44 4.43
C LYS A 84 -8.18 5.22 4.19
N LEU A 85 -8.37 4.39 5.20
CA LEU A 85 -9.07 3.11 5.05
C LEU A 85 -10.37 3.13 5.86
N PRO A 86 -11.46 2.55 5.35
CA PRO A 86 -12.67 2.36 6.12
C PRO A 86 -12.40 1.40 7.30
N ASP A 87 -13.01 1.71 8.45
CA ASP A 87 -12.99 0.81 9.59
C ASP A 87 -13.95 -0.35 9.32
N PRO A 88 -13.47 -1.61 9.34
CA PRO A 88 -14.32 -2.78 9.07
C PRO A 88 -15.50 -2.95 10.03
N LEU A 89 -15.40 -2.40 11.24
CA LEU A 89 -16.49 -2.43 12.23
C LEU A 89 -17.65 -1.51 11.83
N ASN A 90 -17.35 -0.40 11.16
CA ASN A 90 -18.35 0.60 10.74
C ASN A 90 -18.76 0.45 9.26
N SER A 91 -17.86 -0.06 8.44
CA SER A 91 -18.07 -0.27 7.01
C SER A 91 -17.43 -1.60 6.63
N PRO A 92 -18.20 -2.70 6.61
CA PRO A 92 -17.71 -4.00 6.18
C PRO A 92 -17.03 -3.90 4.83
N ASN A 93 -15.84 -4.49 4.71
CA ASN A 93 -15.05 -4.39 3.49
C ASN A 93 -14.10 -5.58 3.34
N ILE A 94 -13.60 -5.79 2.13
CA ILE A 94 -12.64 -6.84 1.82
C ILE A 94 -11.22 -6.30 1.59
N GLY A 95 -10.97 -5.07 2.03
CA GLY A 95 -9.68 -4.40 1.85
C GLY A 95 -9.36 -4.10 0.40
N SER A 96 -8.07 -3.95 0.07
CA SER A 96 -7.62 -3.69 -1.31
C SER A 96 -7.81 -4.92 -2.18
N PHE A 97 -8.89 -4.94 -2.94
CA PHE A 97 -9.26 -6.08 -3.78
C PHE A 97 -8.41 -6.18 -5.06
N PHE A 98 -8.21 -5.08 -5.76
CA PHE A 98 -7.50 -5.08 -7.04
C PHE A 98 -5.98 -5.08 -6.89
N LYS A 99 -5.30 -5.86 -7.74
CA LYS A 99 -3.85 -5.76 -7.93
C LYS A 99 -3.53 -4.60 -8.88
N ASN A 100 -2.39 -3.96 -8.66
CA ASN A 100 -1.84 -3.03 -9.65
C ASN A 100 -1.40 -3.82 -10.90
N PRO A 101 -1.87 -3.47 -12.11
CA PRO A 101 -1.45 -4.14 -13.33
C PRO A 101 0.01 -3.86 -13.65
N ILE A 102 0.66 -4.84 -14.26
CA ILE A 102 2.03 -4.75 -14.75
C ILE A 102 1.99 -4.66 -16.27
N VAL A 103 2.68 -3.68 -16.83
CA VAL A 103 2.77 -3.43 -18.26
C VAL A 103 4.22 -3.22 -18.67
N LYS A 104 4.54 -3.37 -19.96
CA LYS A 104 5.84 -3.00 -20.52
C LYS A 104 6.00 -1.47 -20.53
N SER A 105 7.24 -0.99 -20.40
CA SER A 105 7.56 0.45 -20.41
C SER A 105 7.06 1.16 -21.67
N GLU A 106 7.13 0.50 -22.83
CA GLU A 106 6.62 1.01 -24.10
C GLU A 106 5.10 1.29 -24.06
N ASN A 107 4.34 0.37 -23.47
CA ASN A 107 2.89 0.52 -23.31
C ASN A 107 2.56 1.66 -22.32
N LEU A 108 3.37 1.85 -21.27
CA LEU A 108 3.22 2.98 -20.36
C LEU A 108 3.43 4.31 -21.07
N LEU A 109 4.41 4.40 -21.99
CA LEU A 109 4.65 5.63 -22.78
C LEU A 109 3.42 6.01 -23.63
N SER A 110 2.76 5.02 -24.22
CA SER A 110 1.52 5.23 -24.98
C SER A 110 0.37 5.66 -24.06
N LEU A 111 0.25 5.06 -22.88
CA LEU A 111 -0.76 5.44 -21.89
C LEU A 111 -0.53 6.85 -21.34
N LYS A 112 0.71 7.27 -21.14
CA LYS A 112 1.04 8.63 -20.66
C LYS A 112 0.66 9.73 -21.66
N LYS A 113 0.59 9.44 -22.96
CA LYS A 113 0.08 10.39 -23.96
C LYS A 113 -1.42 10.68 -23.76
N LEU A 114 -2.19 9.67 -23.35
CA LEU A 114 -3.63 9.79 -23.10
C LEU A 114 -3.93 10.23 -21.66
N TYR A 115 -3.12 9.81 -20.71
CA TYR A 115 -3.25 10.04 -19.26
C TYR A 115 -1.92 10.54 -18.71
N PRO A 116 -1.57 11.82 -18.84
CA PRO A 116 -0.26 12.36 -18.44
C PRO A 116 0.03 12.18 -16.93
N ASP A 117 -1.01 12.19 -16.12
CA ASP A 117 -0.98 12.06 -14.65
C ASP A 117 -1.04 10.62 -14.14
N ILE A 118 -0.91 9.62 -15.05
CA ILE A 118 -0.97 8.19 -14.67
C ILE A 118 0.13 7.84 -13.66
N VAL A 119 -0.29 7.31 -12.52
CA VAL A 119 0.61 6.92 -11.43
C VAL A 119 1.21 5.56 -11.74
N SER A 120 2.54 5.51 -11.82
CA SER A 120 3.28 4.28 -12.14
C SER A 120 4.52 4.14 -11.26
N TYR A 121 5.00 2.90 -11.11
CA TYR A 121 6.16 2.53 -10.31
C TYR A 121 7.08 1.62 -11.13
N ASN A 122 8.37 1.87 -11.07
CA ASN A 122 9.36 1.01 -11.73
C ASN A 122 9.41 -0.37 -11.06
N LEU A 123 9.50 -1.38 -11.88
CA LEU A 123 9.86 -2.75 -11.51
C LEU A 123 11.17 -3.12 -12.22
N CYS A 124 11.67 -4.34 -11.96
CA CYS A 124 12.78 -4.89 -12.72
C CYS A 124 12.34 -5.21 -14.17
N ASP A 125 13.32 -5.39 -15.06
CA ASP A 125 13.13 -5.95 -16.42
C ASP A 125 12.15 -5.15 -17.31
N GLU A 126 12.29 -3.84 -17.35
CA GLU A 126 11.48 -2.94 -18.20
C GLU A 126 9.97 -3.02 -17.92
N ASN A 127 9.58 -3.61 -16.82
CA ASN A 127 8.19 -3.68 -16.40
C ASN A 127 7.83 -2.50 -15.51
N MET A 128 6.62 -1.99 -15.70
CA MET A 128 6.04 -0.88 -14.95
C MET A 128 4.76 -1.34 -14.27
N LYS A 129 4.59 -0.98 -13.01
CA LYS A 129 3.37 -1.23 -12.27
C LYS A 129 2.52 0.04 -12.26
N ILE A 130 1.29 -0.05 -12.77
CA ILE A 130 0.34 1.07 -12.82
C ILE A 130 -0.57 1.01 -11.58
N SER A 131 -0.89 2.18 -11.01
CA SER A 131 -1.84 2.25 -9.90
C SER A 131 -3.25 1.85 -10.33
N ALA A 132 -3.74 0.72 -9.85
CA ALA A 132 -5.13 0.31 -10.08
C ALA A 132 -6.12 1.30 -9.43
N GLY A 133 -5.77 1.90 -8.27
CA GLY A 133 -6.58 2.94 -7.65
C GLY A 133 -6.78 4.15 -8.55
N TYR A 134 -5.70 4.61 -9.23
CA TYR A 134 -5.80 5.67 -10.22
C TYR A 134 -6.75 5.29 -11.37
N LEU A 135 -6.64 4.07 -11.91
CA LEU A 135 -7.49 3.62 -13.02
C LEU A 135 -8.97 3.58 -12.62
N ILE A 136 -9.27 3.05 -11.42
CA ILE A 136 -10.63 2.98 -10.88
C ILE A 136 -11.21 4.38 -10.65
N GLU A 137 -10.40 5.31 -10.14
CA GLU A 137 -10.79 6.70 -9.94
C GLU A 137 -11.06 7.41 -11.27
N LYS A 138 -10.20 7.26 -12.27
CA LYS A 138 -10.40 7.81 -13.63
C LYS A 138 -11.59 7.21 -14.35
N ALA A 139 -11.94 5.96 -14.05
CA ALA A 139 -13.15 5.32 -14.56
C ALA A 139 -14.45 5.74 -13.85
N GLY A 140 -14.35 6.65 -12.84
CA GLY A 140 -15.52 7.17 -12.11
C GLY A 140 -16.11 6.20 -11.07
N TRP A 141 -15.38 5.14 -10.69
CA TRP A 141 -15.90 4.15 -9.74
C TRP A 141 -15.61 4.47 -8.28
N LYS A 142 -14.68 5.37 -7.97
CA LYS A 142 -14.37 5.77 -6.60
C LYS A 142 -15.62 6.41 -5.95
N GLY A 143 -16.06 5.87 -4.83
CA GLY A 143 -17.26 6.30 -4.11
C GLY A 143 -18.59 5.81 -4.73
N TYR A 144 -18.56 5.12 -5.87
CA TYR A 144 -19.77 4.57 -6.47
C TYR A 144 -20.32 3.41 -5.64
N LYS A 145 -21.63 3.44 -5.35
CA LYS A 145 -22.35 2.39 -4.62
C LYS A 145 -23.66 2.04 -5.33
N LYS A 146 -23.99 0.75 -5.31
CA LYS A 146 -25.27 0.23 -5.83
C LYS A 146 -25.72 -0.94 -4.94
N ASN A 147 -26.95 -0.88 -4.46
CA ASN A 147 -27.56 -1.92 -3.61
C ASN A 147 -26.72 -2.28 -2.37
N GLY A 148 -26.11 -1.27 -1.72
CA GLY A 148 -25.27 -1.44 -0.54
C GLY A 148 -23.80 -1.77 -0.83
N VAL A 149 -23.46 -2.30 -2.00
CA VAL A 149 -22.09 -2.67 -2.38
C VAL A 149 -21.45 -1.60 -3.24
N GLY A 150 -20.17 -1.33 -3.05
CA GLY A 150 -19.48 -0.31 -3.86
C GLY A 150 -17.99 -0.20 -3.64
N VAL A 151 -17.45 0.91 -4.12
CA VAL A 151 -16.05 1.29 -3.96
C VAL A 151 -15.97 2.40 -2.91
N ASP A 152 -15.03 2.26 -1.96
CA ASP A 152 -14.81 3.27 -0.91
C ASP A 152 -14.45 4.63 -1.53
N ASP A 153 -14.96 5.70 -0.94
CA ASP A 153 -14.79 7.08 -1.40
C ASP A 153 -13.41 7.67 -1.09
N ARG A 154 -12.67 7.09 -0.14
CA ARG A 154 -11.31 7.49 0.24
C ARG A 154 -10.26 6.63 -0.45
N GLN A 155 -10.56 5.33 -0.65
CA GLN A 155 -9.61 4.36 -1.20
C GLN A 155 -10.24 3.51 -2.31
N ALA A 156 -10.00 3.90 -3.55
CA ALA A 156 -10.59 3.26 -4.72
C ALA A 156 -10.26 1.75 -4.90
N LEU A 157 -9.26 1.23 -4.18
CA LEU A 157 -8.96 -0.21 -4.20
C LEU A 157 -9.85 -1.03 -3.28
N VAL A 158 -10.59 -0.40 -2.36
CA VAL A 158 -11.36 -1.07 -1.32
C VAL A 158 -12.82 -1.22 -1.76
N LEU A 159 -13.30 -2.47 -1.74
CA LEU A 159 -14.72 -2.75 -1.91
C LEU A 159 -15.39 -2.80 -0.55
N VAL A 160 -16.52 -2.10 -0.44
CA VAL A 160 -17.33 -1.94 0.78
C VAL A 160 -18.73 -2.48 0.58
N ASN A 161 -19.33 -2.87 1.70
CA ASN A 161 -20.73 -3.34 1.77
C ASN A 161 -21.49 -2.62 2.89
#